data_051c260fdd9fe3c9f86c19a37e0c691e
#
_entry.id   051c260fdd9fe3c9f86c19a37e0c691e
#
_cell.length_a   1.000
_cell.length_b   1.000
_cell.length_c   1.000
_cell.angle_alpha   90.00
_cell.angle_beta   90.00
_cell.angle_gamma   90.00
#
_symmetry.space_group_name_H-M   'P 1'
#
loop_
_entity.id
_entity.type
_entity.pdbx_description
1 polymer ?
#
loop_
_entity_poly.entity_id
_entity_poly.type
_entity_poly.pdbx_seq_one_letter_code
_entity_poly.pdbx_strand_id
1 'polypeptide(L)'
;DFISVQSESRKVTIPESVLEILYTIRGKLNEKINAKDVVTGEPDPENLKYYVSDRRWKKAVGVMKMSAFLNGRDEIGLSDLLLLSHILWNDEPSIPVVKQIIAETVVASLFSDILEQYKSYKRHANVENNDTRLYSPDQEHYIIQCDDSPLKIKIKDYQRMQSSPDEVFFGSETTDSTLMLRSRGQFVMRFVKDGVICINNYNYFLRTESDNQLSKDFIAEIGDTIDGIANKLYVEMNHNLFIANSDLYTPIKEVVAVYRARIDLM
;
A
#
# COMPACT_ATOMS: atom_id res chain seq x y z
N ASP A 1 -37.61 -22.66 8.32
CA ASP A 1 -38.12 -22.57 6.96
C ASP A 1 -37.14 -21.71 6.12
N PHE A 2 -36.81 -22.18 4.91
CA PHE A 2 -35.86 -21.52 4.02
C PHE A 2 -36.29 -20.08 3.67
N ILE A 3 -37.60 -19.83 3.54
CA ILE A 3 -38.13 -18.50 3.23
C ILE A 3 -37.88 -17.53 4.40
N SER A 4 -38.02 -17.99 5.65
CA SER A 4 -37.77 -17.15 6.82
C SER A 4 -36.27 -16.80 6.92
N VAL A 5 -35.38 -17.76 6.69
CA VAL A 5 -33.92 -17.53 6.65
C VAL A 5 -33.54 -16.50 5.57
N GLN A 6 -34.14 -16.62 4.39
CA GLN A 6 -33.91 -15.66 3.30
C GLN A 6 -34.45 -14.26 3.62
N SER A 7 -35.60 -14.19 4.32
CA SER A 7 -36.17 -12.91 4.75
C SER A 7 -35.29 -12.24 5.82
N GLU A 8 -34.83 -12.99 6.81
CA GLU A 8 -34.00 -12.48 7.88
C GLU A 8 -32.61 -12.05 7.38
N SER A 9 -31.99 -12.82 6.48
CA SER A 9 -30.69 -12.46 5.90
C SER A 9 -30.72 -11.12 5.13
N ARG A 10 -31.87 -10.71 4.58
CA ARG A 10 -32.02 -9.40 3.94
C ARG A 10 -31.87 -8.21 4.88
N LYS A 11 -32.13 -8.43 6.18
CA LYS A 11 -32.00 -7.39 7.22
C LYS A 11 -30.53 -7.11 7.59
N VAL A 12 -29.60 -8.01 7.23
CA VAL A 12 -28.17 -7.81 7.44
C VAL A 12 -27.73 -6.51 6.77
N THR A 13 -27.04 -5.67 7.52
CA THR A 13 -26.57 -4.38 7.05
C THR A 13 -25.27 -4.50 6.27
N ILE A 14 -24.93 -3.46 5.51
CA ILE A 14 -23.67 -3.34 4.79
C ILE A 14 -22.95 -2.12 5.36
N PRO A 15 -21.87 -2.29 6.11
CA PRO A 15 -21.05 -1.17 6.58
C PRO A 15 -20.52 -0.32 5.42
N GLU A 16 -20.35 0.98 5.64
CA GLU A 16 -19.83 1.90 4.61
C GLU A 16 -18.43 1.48 4.14
N SER A 17 -17.57 1.06 5.07
CA SER A 17 -16.23 0.52 4.76
C SER A 17 -16.27 -0.67 3.81
N VAL A 18 -17.25 -1.56 3.98
CA VAL A 18 -17.47 -2.72 3.08
C VAL A 18 -17.93 -2.25 1.71
N LEU A 19 -18.80 -1.24 1.63
CA LEU A 19 -19.24 -0.65 0.37
C LEU A 19 -18.06 -0.02 -0.40
N GLU A 20 -17.19 0.69 0.26
CA GLU A 20 -15.98 1.27 -0.34
C GLU A 20 -15.07 0.19 -0.93
N ILE A 21 -14.88 -0.92 -0.21
CA ILE A 21 -14.11 -2.06 -0.72
C ILE A 21 -14.78 -2.67 -1.95
N LEU A 22 -16.10 -2.85 -1.93
CA LEU A 22 -16.86 -3.35 -3.09
C LEU A 22 -16.71 -2.45 -4.31
N TYR A 23 -16.80 -1.12 -4.14
CA TYR A 23 -16.57 -0.16 -5.22
C TYR A 23 -15.15 -0.21 -5.74
N THR A 24 -14.17 -0.38 -4.87
CA THR A 24 -12.76 -0.50 -5.26
C THR A 24 -12.51 -1.78 -6.05
N ILE A 25 -13.06 -2.93 -5.63
CA ILE A 25 -12.97 -4.19 -6.39
C ILE A 25 -13.60 -4.02 -7.78
N ARG A 26 -14.80 -3.40 -7.84
CA ARG A 26 -15.47 -3.12 -9.12
C ARG A 26 -14.64 -2.21 -10.02
N GLY A 27 -14.03 -1.18 -9.46
CA GLY A 27 -13.11 -0.28 -10.16
C GLY A 27 -11.93 -1.02 -10.78
N LYS A 28 -11.24 -1.84 -10.00
CA LYS A 28 -10.09 -2.64 -10.48
C LYS A 28 -10.47 -3.65 -11.56
N LEU A 29 -11.65 -4.28 -11.46
CA LEU A 29 -12.15 -5.16 -12.54
C LEU A 29 -12.43 -4.36 -13.81
N ASN A 30 -13.03 -3.17 -13.71
CA ASN A 30 -13.26 -2.29 -14.86
C ASN A 30 -11.95 -1.79 -15.48
N GLU A 31 -10.92 -1.51 -14.69
CA GLU A 31 -9.58 -1.18 -15.19
C GLU A 31 -9.00 -2.35 -16.01
N LYS A 32 -9.19 -3.60 -15.56
CA LYS A 32 -8.79 -4.78 -16.33
C LYS A 32 -9.52 -4.89 -17.66
N ILE A 33 -10.83 -4.63 -17.69
CA ILE A 33 -11.64 -4.64 -18.93
C ILE A 33 -11.12 -3.60 -19.92
N ASN A 34 -10.75 -2.41 -19.42
CA ASN A 34 -10.31 -1.29 -20.25
C ASN A 34 -8.79 -1.28 -20.51
N ALA A 35 -8.06 -2.28 -20.01
CA ALA A 35 -6.63 -2.38 -20.25
C ALA A 35 -6.37 -2.55 -21.75
N LYS A 36 -5.49 -1.71 -22.30
CA LYS A 36 -5.13 -1.70 -23.70
C LYS A 36 -4.05 -2.74 -23.98
N ASP A 37 -4.14 -3.36 -25.14
CA ASP A 37 -3.06 -4.17 -25.67
C ASP A 37 -1.82 -3.29 -25.91
N VAL A 38 -0.66 -3.77 -25.49
CA VAL A 38 0.60 -2.98 -25.54
C VAL A 38 1.05 -2.71 -26.98
N VAL A 39 0.66 -3.57 -27.92
CA VAL A 39 1.09 -3.49 -29.33
C VAL A 39 0.13 -2.63 -30.14
N THR A 40 -1.17 -2.85 -29.97
CA THR A 40 -2.21 -2.18 -30.79
C THR A 40 -2.69 -0.86 -30.19
N GLY A 41 -2.55 -0.68 -28.88
CA GLY A 41 -3.10 0.48 -28.16
C GLY A 41 -4.63 0.46 -28.02
N GLU A 42 -5.31 -0.58 -28.53
CA GLU A 42 -6.75 -0.77 -28.46
C GLU A 42 -7.14 -1.62 -27.24
N PRO A 43 -8.36 -1.51 -26.71
CA PRO A 43 -8.84 -2.40 -25.66
C PRO A 43 -8.78 -3.87 -26.12
N ASP A 44 -8.18 -4.73 -25.29
CA ASP A 44 -8.09 -6.14 -25.58
C ASP A 44 -9.46 -6.82 -25.38
N PRO A 45 -10.06 -7.39 -26.44
CA PRO A 45 -11.36 -8.08 -26.34
C PRO A 45 -11.37 -9.25 -25.36
N GLU A 46 -10.22 -9.88 -25.10
CA GLU A 46 -10.11 -10.97 -24.13
C GLU A 46 -10.36 -10.49 -22.69
N ASN A 47 -10.19 -9.21 -22.42
CA ASN A 47 -10.45 -8.63 -21.10
C ASN A 47 -11.93 -8.57 -20.72
N LEU A 48 -12.86 -8.80 -21.67
CA LEU A 48 -14.29 -8.93 -21.37
C LEU A 48 -14.61 -10.07 -20.41
N LYS A 49 -13.70 -11.03 -20.22
CA LYS A 49 -13.79 -12.07 -19.18
C LYS A 49 -13.86 -11.53 -17.75
N TYR A 50 -13.44 -10.28 -17.51
CA TYR A 50 -13.53 -9.61 -16.21
C TYR A 50 -14.84 -8.83 -16.03
N TYR A 51 -15.72 -8.80 -17.02
CA TYR A 51 -16.99 -8.09 -16.93
C TYR A 51 -17.96 -8.78 -15.97
N VAL A 52 -18.47 -8.00 -15.01
CA VAL A 52 -19.46 -8.46 -14.04
C VAL A 52 -20.70 -7.60 -14.14
N SER A 53 -21.84 -8.23 -14.54
CA SER A 53 -23.11 -7.52 -14.66
C SER A 53 -23.66 -7.03 -13.32
N ASP A 54 -24.44 -5.95 -13.34
CA ASP A 54 -25.09 -5.42 -12.11
C ASP A 54 -26.00 -6.46 -11.44
N ARG A 55 -26.64 -7.33 -12.23
CA ARG A 55 -27.41 -8.43 -11.68
C ARG A 55 -26.55 -9.40 -10.86
N ARG A 56 -25.33 -9.68 -11.31
CA ARG A 56 -24.38 -10.54 -10.59
C ARG A 56 -23.90 -9.88 -9.32
N TRP A 57 -23.58 -8.57 -9.35
CA TRP A 57 -23.24 -7.79 -8.16
C TRP A 57 -24.35 -7.84 -7.10
N LYS A 58 -25.61 -7.63 -7.50
CA LYS A 58 -26.77 -7.75 -6.59
C LYS A 58 -26.88 -9.12 -5.96
N LYS A 59 -26.65 -10.19 -6.72
CA LYS A 59 -26.64 -11.56 -6.20
C LYS A 59 -25.48 -11.80 -5.25
N ALA A 60 -24.28 -11.31 -5.58
CA ALA A 60 -23.10 -11.42 -4.72
C ALA A 60 -23.33 -10.78 -3.35
N VAL A 61 -23.92 -9.57 -3.33
CA VAL A 61 -24.35 -8.92 -2.07
C VAL A 61 -25.33 -9.81 -1.29
N GLY A 62 -26.29 -10.43 -1.96
CA GLY A 62 -27.22 -11.37 -1.32
C GLY A 62 -26.53 -12.59 -0.69
N VAL A 63 -25.49 -13.13 -1.36
CA VAL A 63 -24.69 -14.24 -0.82
C VAL A 63 -23.88 -13.78 0.42
N MET A 64 -23.26 -12.62 0.38
CA MET A 64 -22.54 -12.08 1.53
C MET A 64 -23.45 -11.83 2.74
N LYS A 65 -24.64 -11.27 2.53
CA LYS A 65 -25.65 -11.10 3.58
C LYS A 65 -26.08 -12.44 4.18
N MET A 66 -26.29 -13.44 3.34
CA MET A 66 -26.64 -14.80 3.79
C MET A 66 -25.48 -15.40 4.59
N SER A 67 -24.25 -15.24 4.14
CA SER A 67 -23.06 -15.69 4.87
C SER A 67 -22.98 -15.05 6.26
N ALA A 68 -23.08 -13.74 6.34
CA ALA A 68 -23.05 -13.03 7.62
C ALA A 68 -24.17 -13.52 8.57
N PHE A 69 -25.40 -13.66 8.07
CA PHE A 69 -26.53 -14.16 8.83
C PHE A 69 -26.29 -15.58 9.37
N LEU A 70 -25.83 -16.51 8.53
CA LEU A 70 -25.56 -17.89 8.92
C LEU A 70 -24.36 -18.02 9.88
N ASN A 71 -23.47 -17.05 9.89
CA ASN A 71 -22.39 -16.91 10.88
C ASN A 71 -22.82 -16.12 12.13
N GLY A 72 -24.13 -15.83 12.31
CA GLY A 72 -24.69 -15.17 13.49
C GLY A 72 -24.39 -13.67 13.56
N ARG A 73 -24.13 -13.01 12.42
CA ARG A 73 -23.82 -11.58 12.34
C ARG A 73 -24.98 -10.81 11.71
N ASP A 74 -25.17 -9.58 12.14
CA ASP A 74 -26.18 -8.63 11.65
C ASP A 74 -25.62 -7.66 10.60
N GLU A 75 -24.31 -7.75 10.33
CA GLU A 75 -23.61 -7.00 9.28
C GLU A 75 -22.61 -7.85 8.50
N ILE A 76 -22.34 -7.43 7.25
CA ILE A 76 -21.33 -8.07 6.41
C ILE A 76 -19.93 -7.75 6.97
N GLY A 77 -19.12 -8.78 7.19
CA GLY A 77 -17.72 -8.65 7.58
C GLY A 77 -16.75 -8.78 6.41
N LEU A 78 -15.46 -8.57 6.69
CA LEU A 78 -14.41 -8.65 5.68
C LEU A 78 -14.25 -10.07 5.12
N SER A 79 -14.44 -11.09 5.95
CA SER A 79 -14.39 -12.48 5.50
C SER A 79 -15.47 -12.81 4.47
N ASP A 80 -16.65 -12.16 4.53
CA ASP A 80 -17.70 -12.38 3.53
C ASP A 80 -17.35 -11.84 2.15
N LEU A 81 -16.54 -10.76 2.10
CA LEU A 81 -16.02 -10.20 0.84
C LEU A 81 -15.19 -11.23 0.05
N LEU A 82 -14.52 -12.14 0.74
CA LEU A 82 -13.71 -13.18 0.10
C LEU A 82 -14.55 -14.15 -0.72
N LEU A 83 -15.85 -14.30 -0.43
CA LEU A 83 -16.79 -15.08 -1.24
C LEU A 83 -16.92 -14.58 -2.68
N LEU A 84 -16.63 -13.29 -2.92
CA LEU A 84 -16.63 -12.72 -4.26
C LEU A 84 -15.67 -13.45 -5.20
N SER A 85 -14.59 -14.03 -4.66
CA SER A 85 -13.63 -14.83 -5.42
C SER A 85 -14.23 -16.06 -6.09
N HIS A 86 -15.37 -16.53 -5.61
CA HIS A 86 -16.13 -17.65 -6.18
C HIS A 86 -17.30 -17.21 -7.08
N ILE A 87 -17.58 -15.90 -7.13
CA ILE A 87 -18.78 -15.36 -7.78
C ILE A 87 -18.46 -14.48 -8.99
N LEU A 88 -17.33 -13.76 -8.98
CA LEU A 88 -17.09 -12.66 -9.93
C LEU A 88 -16.32 -13.07 -11.19
N TRP A 89 -15.83 -14.29 -11.31
CA TRP A 89 -15.14 -14.77 -12.51
C TRP A 89 -16.12 -15.31 -13.56
N ASN A 90 -15.74 -15.28 -14.83
CA ASN A 90 -16.54 -15.78 -15.96
C ASN A 90 -15.99 -17.08 -16.56
N ASP A 91 -14.67 -17.27 -16.48
CA ASP A 91 -13.94 -18.42 -17.01
C ASP A 91 -12.82 -18.85 -16.07
N GLU A 92 -12.33 -20.05 -16.22
CA GLU A 92 -11.27 -20.61 -15.38
C GLU A 92 -9.97 -19.78 -15.42
N PRO A 93 -9.50 -19.28 -16.57
CA PRO A 93 -8.29 -18.44 -16.64
C PRO A 93 -8.39 -17.12 -15.87
N SER A 94 -9.59 -16.58 -15.63
CA SER A 94 -9.79 -15.33 -14.88
C SER A 94 -9.80 -15.52 -13.37
N ILE A 95 -9.95 -16.76 -12.86
CA ILE A 95 -10.04 -17.05 -11.42
C ILE A 95 -8.84 -16.51 -10.63
N PRO A 96 -7.56 -16.78 -11.01
CA PRO A 96 -6.42 -16.30 -10.24
C PRO A 96 -6.37 -14.78 -10.14
N VAL A 97 -6.67 -14.09 -11.22
CA VAL A 97 -6.65 -12.62 -11.28
C VAL A 97 -7.75 -12.03 -10.40
N VAL A 98 -8.97 -12.58 -10.45
CA VAL A 98 -10.09 -12.13 -9.61
C VAL A 98 -9.78 -12.37 -8.13
N LYS A 99 -9.26 -13.55 -7.77
CA LYS A 99 -8.82 -13.85 -6.39
C LYS A 99 -7.77 -12.86 -5.90
N GLN A 100 -6.78 -12.58 -6.73
CA GLN A 100 -5.71 -11.63 -6.39
C GLN A 100 -6.25 -10.21 -6.19
N ILE A 101 -7.10 -9.71 -7.08
CA ILE A 101 -7.72 -8.37 -6.94
C ILE A 101 -8.50 -8.26 -5.63
N ILE A 102 -9.26 -9.29 -5.26
CA ILE A 102 -10.06 -9.29 -4.04
C ILE A 102 -9.14 -9.33 -2.81
N ALA A 103 -8.16 -10.23 -2.78
CA ALA A 103 -7.20 -10.34 -1.69
C ALA A 103 -6.44 -9.03 -1.47
N GLU A 104 -5.87 -8.46 -2.55
CA GLU A 104 -5.15 -7.17 -2.49
C GLU A 104 -6.04 -6.04 -2.00
N THR A 105 -7.30 -5.99 -2.44
CA THR A 105 -8.19 -4.89 -2.07
C THR A 105 -8.61 -4.98 -0.61
N VAL A 106 -8.96 -6.17 -0.14
CA VAL A 106 -9.32 -6.40 1.27
C VAL A 106 -8.14 -6.12 2.19
N VAL A 107 -6.95 -6.61 1.87
CA VAL A 107 -5.75 -6.36 2.69
C VAL A 107 -5.33 -4.89 2.64
N ALA A 108 -5.38 -4.26 1.46
CA ALA A 108 -5.05 -2.84 1.31
C ALA A 108 -5.97 -1.94 2.15
N SER A 109 -7.28 -2.25 2.22
CA SER A 109 -8.22 -1.49 3.03
C SER A 109 -7.94 -1.58 4.53
N LEU A 110 -7.42 -2.72 4.99
CA LEU A 110 -7.04 -2.91 6.40
C LEU A 110 -5.79 -2.11 6.80
N PHE A 111 -4.88 -1.90 5.86
CA PHE A 111 -3.59 -1.27 6.14
C PHE A 111 -3.49 0.18 5.67
N SER A 112 -4.54 0.75 5.03
CA SER A 112 -4.54 2.11 4.50
C SER A 112 -4.13 3.15 5.54
N ASP A 113 -4.77 3.12 6.70
CA ASP A 113 -4.55 4.11 7.76
C ASP A 113 -3.14 4.00 8.36
N ILE A 114 -2.64 2.78 8.49
CA ILE A 114 -1.29 2.51 9.00
C ILE A 114 -0.24 3.04 8.02
N LEU A 115 -0.45 2.81 6.73
CA LEU A 115 0.45 3.31 5.70
C LEU A 115 0.44 4.83 5.61
N GLU A 116 -0.71 5.48 5.84
CA GLU A 116 -0.80 6.93 5.92
C GLU A 116 -0.10 7.48 7.16
N GLN A 117 -0.28 6.86 8.33
CA GLN A 117 0.45 7.21 9.54
C GLN A 117 1.96 7.09 9.33
N TYR A 118 2.40 6.01 8.68
CA TYR A 118 3.82 5.81 8.35
C TYR A 118 4.35 6.90 7.41
N LYS A 119 3.62 7.23 6.35
CA LYS A 119 3.98 8.33 5.42
C LYS A 119 4.01 9.68 6.14
N SER A 120 3.05 9.92 7.02
CA SER A 120 2.99 11.15 7.83
C SER A 120 4.20 11.24 8.77
N TYR A 121 4.55 10.15 9.45
CA TYR A 121 5.72 10.10 10.32
C TYR A 121 7.01 10.45 9.55
N LYS A 122 7.22 9.85 8.38
CA LYS A 122 8.37 10.18 7.53
C LYS A 122 8.45 11.66 7.12
N ARG A 123 7.32 12.33 6.95
CA ARG A 123 7.27 13.77 6.60
C ARG A 123 7.60 14.69 7.78
N HIS A 124 7.33 14.24 9.02
CA HIS A 124 7.43 15.06 10.23
C HIS A 124 8.63 14.75 11.12
N ALA A 125 9.49 13.80 10.72
CA ALA A 125 10.75 13.58 11.41
C ALA A 125 11.62 14.85 11.31
N ASN A 126 11.49 15.71 12.30
CA ASN A 126 12.07 17.04 12.30
C ASN A 126 13.54 17.02 12.76
N VAL A 127 14.34 17.71 11.99
CA VAL A 127 15.74 18.02 12.30
C VAL A 127 15.78 19.27 13.22
N GLU A 128 15.38 19.14 14.46
CA GLU A 128 15.55 20.22 15.45
C GLU A 128 16.62 19.91 16.50
N ASN A 129 17.24 18.75 16.47
CA ASN A 129 18.22 18.33 17.47
C ASN A 129 19.65 18.39 16.96
N ASN A 130 20.59 18.75 17.87
CA ASN A 130 22.05 18.68 17.68
C ASN A 130 22.57 17.22 17.59
N ASP A 131 21.80 16.32 17.01
CA ASP A 131 22.14 14.91 16.92
C ASP A 131 23.20 14.64 15.86
N THR A 132 24.00 13.61 16.08
CA THR A 132 25.01 13.14 15.14
C THR A 132 24.34 12.70 13.85
N ARG A 133 24.78 13.27 12.72
CA ARG A 133 24.25 12.93 11.40
C ARG A 133 24.58 11.51 11.01
N LEU A 134 23.65 10.85 10.33
CA LEU A 134 23.83 9.50 9.83
C LEU A 134 24.70 9.50 8.59
N TYR A 135 25.73 8.66 8.64
CA TYR A 135 26.65 8.45 7.52
C TYR A 135 26.28 7.17 6.77
N SER A 136 26.60 7.15 5.48
CA SER A 136 26.63 5.91 4.71
C SER A 136 27.72 4.95 5.24
N PRO A 137 27.64 3.64 4.94
CA PRO A 137 28.65 2.66 5.40
C PRO A 137 30.08 3.00 4.99
N ASP A 138 30.27 3.73 3.89
CA ASP A 138 31.57 4.23 3.41
C ASP A 138 32.07 5.49 4.14
N GLN A 139 31.23 6.07 5.02
CA GLN A 139 31.46 7.34 5.73
C GLN A 139 31.77 8.55 4.83
N GLU A 140 31.49 8.47 3.55
CA GLU A 140 31.71 9.55 2.58
C GLU A 140 30.47 10.39 2.30
N HIS A 141 29.28 9.89 2.68
CA HIS A 141 28.01 10.51 2.39
C HIS A 141 27.16 10.70 3.65
N TYR A 142 26.39 11.80 3.68
CA TYR A 142 25.22 11.92 4.56
C TYR A 142 24.03 11.23 3.94
N ILE A 143 23.18 10.64 4.77
CA ILE A 143 21.91 10.02 4.34
C ILE A 143 20.82 11.09 4.40
N ILE A 144 20.04 11.20 3.34
CA ILE A 144 18.93 12.13 3.22
C ILE A 144 17.64 11.36 3.35
N GLN A 145 16.68 11.89 4.08
CA GLN A 145 15.36 11.32 4.22
C GLN A 145 14.56 11.51 2.91
N CYS A 146 14.09 10.40 2.33
CA CYS A 146 13.26 10.39 1.13
C CYS A 146 12.26 9.24 1.20
N ASP A 147 11.04 9.45 0.67
CA ASP A 147 9.93 8.51 0.81
C ASP A 147 10.15 7.14 0.11
N ASP A 148 10.90 7.11 -1.00
CA ASP A 148 11.01 5.91 -1.84
C ASP A 148 12.37 5.22 -1.81
N SER A 149 13.41 5.91 -1.39
CA SER A 149 14.78 5.37 -1.32
C SER A 149 15.69 6.32 -0.56
N PRO A 150 16.64 5.83 0.21
CA PRO A 150 17.62 6.69 0.86
C PRO A 150 18.46 7.40 -0.21
N LEU A 151 18.32 8.71 -0.27
CA LEU A 151 19.23 9.56 -1.04
C LEU A 151 20.53 9.77 -0.24
N LYS A 152 21.62 10.02 -0.96
CA LYS A 152 22.92 10.28 -0.35
C LYS A 152 23.53 11.54 -0.95
N ILE A 153 24.19 12.34 -0.12
CA ILE A 153 24.99 13.50 -0.56
C ILE A 153 26.41 13.38 -0.01
N LYS A 154 27.43 13.57 -0.86
CA LYS A 154 28.81 13.59 -0.38
C LYS A 154 29.00 14.70 0.65
N ILE A 155 29.71 14.38 1.73
CA ILE A 155 30.00 15.33 2.80
C ILE A 155 30.66 16.58 2.26
N LYS A 156 31.62 16.41 1.34
CA LYS A 156 32.34 17.53 0.70
C LYS A 156 31.42 18.49 -0.03
N ASP A 157 30.43 17.98 -0.74
CA ASP A 157 29.51 18.83 -1.50
C ASP A 157 28.50 19.50 -0.57
N TYR A 158 28.04 18.81 0.46
CA TYR A 158 27.21 19.43 1.49
C TYR A 158 27.96 20.60 2.17
N GLN A 159 29.22 20.40 2.56
CA GLN A 159 30.06 21.45 3.16
C GLN A 159 30.29 22.62 2.21
N ARG A 160 30.46 22.34 0.90
CA ARG A 160 30.57 23.38 -0.12
C ARG A 160 29.28 24.19 -0.21
N MET A 161 28.12 23.52 -0.25
CA MET A 161 26.80 24.18 -0.24
C MET A 161 26.61 25.04 1.02
N GLN A 162 27.03 24.53 2.18
CA GLN A 162 26.98 25.27 3.46
C GLN A 162 27.87 26.52 3.44
N SER A 163 29.03 26.44 2.79
CA SER A 163 29.98 27.57 2.67
C SER A 163 29.52 28.63 1.67
N SER A 164 28.64 28.31 0.76
CA SER A 164 28.09 29.18 -0.29
C SER A 164 26.56 29.05 -0.39
N PRO A 165 25.82 29.49 0.64
CA PRO A 165 24.38 29.20 0.74
C PRO A 165 23.53 29.86 -0.36
N ASP A 166 24.02 30.94 -0.96
CA ASP A 166 23.35 31.67 -2.05
C ASP A 166 23.62 31.06 -3.44
N GLU A 167 24.57 30.13 -3.55
CA GLU A 167 24.89 29.46 -4.79
C GLU A 167 23.89 28.35 -5.11
N VAL A 168 23.67 28.18 -6.43
CA VAL A 168 22.88 27.09 -7.00
C VAL A 168 23.85 26.03 -7.50
N PHE A 169 23.67 24.80 -7.03
CA PHE A 169 24.48 23.66 -7.44
C PHE A 169 23.68 22.80 -8.41
N PHE A 170 24.36 22.27 -9.44
CA PHE A 170 23.76 21.40 -10.42
C PHE A 170 24.34 19.98 -10.27
N GLY A 171 23.46 19.01 -10.17
CA GLY A 171 23.82 17.59 -10.20
C GLY A 171 23.31 16.94 -11.47
N SER A 172 24.06 15.99 -12.03
CA SER A 172 23.65 15.13 -13.12
C SER A 172 24.07 13.69 -12.84
N GLU A 173 23.39 12.70 -13.43
CA GLU A 173 23.73 11.27 -13.29
C GLU A 173 25.12 10.89 -13.83
N THR A 174 25.69 11.75 -14.70
CA THR A 174 26.96 11.49 -15.41
C THR A 174 28.18 12.13 -14.78
N THR A 175 27.99 13.01 -13.83
CA THR A 175 29.09 13.58 -13.06
C THR A 175 29.27 12.81 -11.75
N ASP A 176 30.46 12.88 -11.17
CA ASP A 176 30.79 12.45 -9.78
C ASP A 176 29.87 13.14 -8.75
N SER A 177 28.67 13.44 -9.16
CA SER A 177 27.67 14.15 -8.43
C SER A 177 27.04 13.21 -7.40
N THR A 178 27.11 13.58 -6.34
CA THR A 178 26.89 13.20 -4.98
C THR A 178 25.46 12.95 -4.60
N LEU A 179 24.51 13.17 -5.49
CA LEU A 179 23.10 12.93 -5.28
C LEU A 179 22.60 11.87 -6.27
N MET A 180 22.38 10.66 -5.79
CA MET A 180 21.70 9.62 -6.57
C MET A 180 20.20 9.87 -6.58
N LEU A 181 19.72 10.78 -7.42
CA LEU A 181 18.31 10.85 -7.78
C LEU A 181 18.03 9.90 -8.94
N ARG A 182 16.97 9.12 -8.86
CA ARG A 182 16.49 8.26 -9.96
C ARG A 182 15.98 9.04 -11.19
N SER A 183 15.94 10.36 -11.13
CA SER A 183 15.51 11.19 -12.28
C SER A 183 16.64 11.31 -13.31
N ARG A 184 16.37 10.88 -14.53
CA ARG A 184 17.21 11.13 -15.71
C ARG A 184 17.21 12.63 -16.01
N GLY A 185 18.12 13.42 -15.46
CA GLY A 185 18.20 14.82 -15.76
C GLY A 185 19.07 15.62 -14.78
N GLN A 186 19.33 16.87 -15.17
CA GLN A 186 19.98 17.83 -14.28
C GLN A 186 19.01 18.22 -13.17
N PHE A 187 19.46 18.20 -11.93
CA PHE A 187 18.70 18.70 -10.79
C PHE A 187 19.43 19.89 -10.14
N VAL A 188 18.62 20.75 -9.56
CA VAL A 188 19.07 21.99 -8.92
C VAL A 188 19.05 21.80 -7.42
N MET A 189 20.18 22.09 -6.77
CA MET A 189 20.32 21.98 -5.32
C MET A 189 20.65 23.34 -4.71
N ARG A 190 20.11 23.62 -3.54
CA ARG A 190 20.42 24.81 -2.73
C ARG A 190 20.54 24.44 -1.26
N PHE A 191 21.44 25.10 -0.58
CA PHE A 191 21.47 25.04 0.88
C PHE A 191 20.29 25.86 1.43
N VAL A 192 19.60 25.35 2.44
CA VAL A 192 18.48 26.06 3.09
C VAL A 192 18.89 26.47 4.48
N LYS A 193 19.25 25.50 5.30
CA LYS A 193 19.81 25.66 6.66
C LYS A 193 20.57 24.41 7.01
N ASP A 194 21.23 24.37 8.14
CA ASP A 194 21.95 23.19 8.60
C ASP A 194 20.99 21.99 8.72
N GLY A 195 21.39 20.87 8.16
CA GLY A 195 20.56 19.66 8.08
C GLY A 195 19.49 19.68 7.00
N VAL A 196 19.30 20.76 6.20
CA VAL A 196 18.25 20.86 5.19
C VAL A 196 18.82 21.35 3.87
N ILE A 197 18.53 20.62 2.79
CA ILE A 197 18.85 21.02 1.42
C ILE A 197 17.57 21.07 0.58
N CYS A 198 17.50 21.99 -0.38
CA CYS A 198 16.43 22.05 -1.35
C CYS A 198 16.88 21.40 -2.66
N ILE A 199 16.11 20.49 -3.20
CA ILE A 199 16.36 19.83 -4.49
C ILE A 199 15.12 20.01 -5.35
N ASN A 200 15.26 20.63 -6.52
CA ASN A 200 14.15 20.89 -7.45
C ASN A 200 12.92 21.52 -6.77
N ASN A 201 13.16 22.51 -5.88
CA ASN A 201 12.15 23.21 -5.07
C ASN A 201 11.48 22.42 -3.93
N TYR A 202 11.96 21.21 -3.62
CA TYR A 202 11.51 20.45 -2.46
C TYR A 202 12.59 20.41 -1.38
N ASN A 203 12.20 20.57 -0.11
CA ASN A 203 13.11 20.51 1.01
C ASN A 203 13.31 19.07 1.46
N TYR A 204 14.58 18.67 1.63
CA TYR A 204 15.00 17.36 2.11
C TYR A 204 15.84 17.53 3.37
N PHE A 205 15.70 16.60 4.29
CA PHE A 205 16.36 16.62 5.59
C PHE A 205 17.48 15.58 5.62
N LEU A 206 18.60 15.91 6.25
CA LEU A 206 19.64 14.93 6.58
C LEU A 206 19.15 14.07 7.75
N ARG A 207 19.36 12.76 7.69
CA ARG A 207 19.04 11.85 8.77
C ARG A 207 20.03 11.98 9.93
N THR A 208 19.55 11.81 11.15
CA THR A 208 20.33 11.74 12.38
C THR A 208 20.29 10.32 12.98
N GLU A 209 21.16 10.04 13.97
CA GLU A 209 21.13 8.75 14.67
C GLU A 209 19.83 8.56 15.46
N SER A 210 19.30 9.62 16.08
CA SER A 210 18.01 9.58 16.76
C SER A 210 16.86 9.25 15.78
N ASP A 211 16.86 9.85 14.60
CA ASP A 211 15.85 9.54 13.57
C ASP A 211 15.92 8.07 13.15
N ASN A 212 17.15 7.52 13.07
CA ASN A 212 17.33 6.12 12.72
C ASN A 212 16.81 5.17 13.80
N GLN A 213 17.01 5.49 15.07
CA GLN A 213 16.50 4.69 16.18
C GLN A 213 14.96 4.80 16.29
N LEU A 214 14.44 6.03 16.29
CA LEU A 214 13.00 6.27 16.27
C LEU A 214 12.32 5.59 15.06
N SER A 215 12.96 5.62 13.88
CA SER A 215 12.46 4.94 12.70
C SER A 215 12.43 3.43 12.88
N LYS A 216 13.42 2.82 13.54
CA LYS A 216 13.43 1.37 13.81
C LYS A 216 12.33 0.96 14.79
N ASP A 217 12.18 1.69 15.88
CA ASP A 217 11.15 1.40 16.90
C ASP A 217 9.76 1.59 16.30
N PHE A 218 9.56 2.64 15.51
CA PHE A 218 8.30 2.88 14.81
C PHE A 218 8.00 1.84 13.73
N ILE A 219 9.01 1.39 12.97
CA ILE A 219 8.86 0.31 12.00
C ILE A 219 8.46 -1.00 12.69
N ALA A 220 9.06 -1.30 13.84
CA ALA A 220 8.69 -2.47 14.63
C ALA A 220 7.25 -2.38 15.12
N GLU A 221 6.82 -1.25 15.68
CA GLU A 221 5.45 -1.00 16.14
C GLU A 221 4.42 -1.14 15.01
N ILE A 222 4.72 -0.57 13.84
CA ILE A 222 3.86 -0.73 12.64
C ILE A 222 3.79 -2.19 12.22
N GLY A 223 4.92 -2.90 12.23
CA GLY A 223 4.96 -4.30 11.91
C GLY A 223 4.09 -5.14 12.83
N ASP A 224 4.20 -4.94 14.13
CA ASP A 224 3.37 -5.62 15.12
C ASP A 224 1.88 -5.30 14.95
N THR A 225 1.57 -4.05 14.59
CA THR A 225 0.20 -3.62 14.31
C THR A 225 -0.36 -4.32 13.08
N ILE A 226 0.40 -4.43 11.98
CA ILE A 226 0.01 -5.16 10.77
C ILE A 226 -0.22 -6.64 11.10
N ASP A 227 0.68 -7.26 11.84
CA ASP A 227 0.56 -8.65 12.24
C ASP A 227 -0.68 -8.87 13.12
N GLY A 228 -0.97 -7.94 14.03
CA GLY A 228 -2.17 -7.96 14.86
C GLY A 228 -3.47 -7.84 14.05
N ILE A 229 -3.52 -6.96 13.05
CA ILE A 229 -4.69 -6.81 12.17
C ILE A 229 -4.85 -8.02 11.25
N ALA A 230 -3.75 -8.51 10.66
CA ALA A 230 -3.77 -9.71 9.84
C ALA A 230 -4.28 -10.93 10.63
N ASN A 231 -3.84 -11.09 11.88
CA ASN A 231 -4.32 -12.16 12.74
C ASN A 231 -5.83 -12.03 13.02
N LYS A 232 -6.37 -10.82 13.22
CA LYS A 232 -7.82 -10.65 13.36
C LYS A 232 -8.57 -11.10 12.12
N LEU A 233 -8.09 -10.75 10.92
CA LEU A 233 -8.67 -11.24 9.66
C LEU A 233 -8.61 -12.77 9.58
N TYR A 234 -7.48 -13.38 9.92
CA TYR A 234 -7.35 -14.85 9.91
C TYR A 234 -8.31 -15.53 10.90
N VAL A 235 -8.49 -14.96 12.07
CA VAL A 235 -9.47 -15.45 13.06
C VAL A 235 -10.89 -15.34 12.49
N GLU A 236 -11.26 -14.22 11.90
CA GLU A 236 -12.56 -14.03 11.26
C GLU A 236 -12.78 -15.03 10.11
N MET A 237 -11.76 -15.25 9.26
CA MET A 237 -11.81 -16.25 8.18
C MET A 237 -12.04 -17.66 8.73
N ASN A 238 -11.34 -18.03 9.81
CA ASN A 238 -11.49 -19.36 10.44
C ASN A 238 -12.88 -19.58 11.04
N HIS A 239 -13.53 -18.53 11.53
CA HIS A 239 -14.88 -18.62 12.09
C HIS A 239 -15.97 -18.53 11.02
N ASN A 240 -15.66 -18.11 9.80
CA ASN A 240 -16.63 -18.06 8.73
C ASN A 240 -16.84 -19.45 8.11
N LEU A 241 -18.04 -20.00 8.25
CA LEU A 241 -18.42 -21.34 7.80
C LEU A 241 -18.14 -21.63 6.32
N PHE A 242 -18.12 -20.57 5.48
CA PHE A 242 -17.94 -20.68 4.02
C PHE A 242 -16.51 -20.42 3.57
N ILE A 243 -15.69 -19.82 4.43
CA ILE A 243 -14.29 -19.45 4.13
C ILE A 243 -13.30 -20.33 4.86
N ALA A 244 -13.67 -20.88 6.01
CA ALA A 244 -12.82 -21.78 6.77
C ALA A 244 -12.30 -22.92 5.87
N ASN A 245 -10.99 -23.14 5.87
CA ASN A 245 -10.30 -24.12 5.01
C ASN A 245 -10.36 -23.83 3.49
N SER A 246 -10.66 -22.60 3.08
CA SER A 246 -10.62 -22.22 1.66
C SER A 246 -9.19 -22.02 1.17
N ASP A 247 -9.01 -22.11 -0.15
CA ASP A 247 -7.75 -21.82 -0.84
C ASP A 247 -7.40 -20.31 -0.85
N LEU A 248 -8.25 -19.48 -0.23
CA LEU A 248 -8.06 -18.02 -0.13
C LEU A 248 -7.04 -17.61 0.94
N TYR A 249 -6.68 -18.51 1.84
CA TYR A 249 -5.64 -18.23 2.84
C TYR A 249 -4.30 -17.88 2.21
N THR A 250 -3.91 -18.60 1.17
CA THR A 250 -2.61 -18.40 0.51
C THR A 250 -2.50 -17.02 -0.12
N PRO A 251 -3.42 -16.56 -1.00
CA PRO A 251 -3.36 -15.21 -1.55
C PRO A 251 -3.36 -14.10 -0.48
N ILE A 252 -4.16 -14.25 0.58
CA ILE A 252 -4.20 -13.26 1.66
C ILE A 252 -2.85 -13.19 2.38
N LYS A 253 -2.26 -14.34 2.75
CA LYS A 253 -0.94 -14.40 3.40
C LYS A 253 0.16 -13.80 2.52
N GLU A 254 0.15 -14.09 1.23
CA GLU A 254 1.11 -13.52 0.29
C GLU A 254 1.01 -12.00 0.21
N VAL A 255 -0.20 -11.45 0.14
CA VAL A 255 -0.40 -10.00 0.11
C VAL A 255 0.04 -9.36 1.44
N VAL A 256 -0.33 -9.93 2.58
CA VAL A 256 0.13 -9.46 3.91
C VAL A 256 1.66 -9.47 3.99
N ALA A 257 2.31 -10.55 3.53
CA ALA A 257 3.76 -10.65 3.51
C ALA A 257 4.42 -9.57 2.64
N VAL A 258 3.80 -9.22 1.50
CA VAL A 258 4.28 -8.11 0.65
C VAL A 258 4.19 -6.76 1.39
N TYR A 259 3.09 -6.50 2.10
CA TYR A 259 2.96 -5.28 2.91
C TYR A 259 3.98 -5.24 4.04
N ARG A 260 4.20 -6.36 4.73
CA ARG A 260 5.20 -6.47 5.79
C ARG A 260 6.62 -6.22 5.25
N ALA A 261 6.99 -6.88 4.16
CA ALA A 261 8.29 -6.70 3.51
C ALA A 261 8.52 -5.26 3.02
N ARG A 262 7.49 -4.57 2.55
CA ARG A 262 7.62 -3.15 2.16
C ARG A 262 8.00 -2.26 3.33
N ILE A 263 7.49 -2.53 4.51
CA ILE A 263 7.82 -1.77 5.73
C ILE A 263 9.23 -2.10 6.20
N ASP A 264 9.63 -3.36 6.17
CA ASP A 264 10.97 -3.79 6.57
C ASP A 264 12.08 -3.28 5.62
N LEU A 265 11.74 -3.02 4.35
CA LEU A 265 12.65 -2.48 3.33
C LEU A 265 12.72 -0.93 3.32
N MET A 266 11.82 -0.28 4.01
CA MET A 266 11.76 1.18 4.11
C MET A 266 12.53 1.70 5.32
#